data_103297eb10a93987330ef6e4544d74d0
#
_entry.id   103297eb10a93987330ef6e4544d74d0
#
_cell.length_a   1.000
_cell.length_b   1.000
_cell.length_c   1.000
_cell.angle_alpha   90.00
_cell.angle_beta   90.00
_cell.angle_gamma   90.00
#
_symmetry.space_group_name_H-M   'P 1'
#
loop_
_entity.id
_entity.type
_entity.pdbx_description
1 polymer ?
#
loop_
_entity_poly.entity_id
_entity_poly.type
_entity_poly.pdbx_seq_one_letter_code
_entity_poly.pdbx_strand_id
1 'polypeptide(L)'
;LRFQEHEWKTQTVYGNVTGASLLDWPIDAKTMDPYYTKAEEKLRVTRTGGRKGLPGNNNYKVFEAGAKKLGYKDVHTGRMAINSKDYDDFVACQQTGFCFQGCKWGAKWSAGYNEIPVGEATGNLEVRINSQALKIEHDASGKVTGVIYADADGKQHVQKARIVCVAGNSIESPRLLLNSASSMFPDGLANSSGQVGRNYMRHMTGSVYATFD
;
A
#
# COMPACT_ATOMS: atom_id res chain seq x y z
N LEU A 1 3.37 -5.62 -5.68
CA LEU A 1 2.59 -6.57 -6.50
C LEU A 1 1.93 -5.83 -7.66
N ARG A 2 1.93 -6.45 -8.85
CA ARG A 2 1.12 -5.98 -9.97
C ARG A 2 -0.17 -6.79 -10.01
N PHE A 3 -1.26 -6.15 -10.38
CA PHE A 3 -2.49 -6.87 -10.69
C PHE A 3 -2.29 -7.70 -11.96
N GLN A 4 -2.84 -8.90 -11.96
CA GLN A 4 -2.85 -9.77 -13.13
C GLN A 4 -3.92 -9.32 -14.12
N GLU A 5 -3.81 -9.72 -15.38
CA GLU A 5 -4.74 -9.30 -16.43
C GLU A 5 -6.21 -9.52 -16.06
N HIS A 6 -6.53 -10.69 -15.48
CA HIS A 6 -7.89 -11.05 -15.09
C HIS A 6 -8.42 -10.21 -13.90
N GLU A 7 -7.55 -9.63 -13.08
CA GLU A 7 -7.95 -8.79 -11.95
C GLU A 7 -8.44 -7.39 -12.39
N TRP A 8 -8.06 -6.96 -13.60
CA TRP A 8 -8.60 -5.75 -14.22
C TRP A 8 -9.98 -5.96 -14.85
N LYS A 9 -10.34 -7.21 -15.14
CA LYS A 9 -11.52 -7.61 -15.89
C LYS A 9 -12.35 -8.66 -15.15
N THR A 10 -12.53 -8.45 -13.83
CA THR A 10 -13.17 -9.45 -12.96
C THR A 10 -14.60 -9.77 -13.37
N GLN A 11 -15.41 -8.78 -13.73
CA GLN A 11 -16.78 -9.01 -14.19
C GLN A 11 -16.80 -9.72 -15.56
N THR A 12 -15.96 -9.28 -16.49
CA THR A 12 -15.83 -9.93 -17.81
C THR A 12 -15.40 -11.39 -17.70
N VAL A 13 -14.45 -11.68 -16.79
CA VAL A 13 -13.87 -13.04 -16.65
C VAL A 13 -14.79 -13.98 -15.88
N TYR A 14 -15.36 -13.52 -14.77
CA TYR A 14 -16.13 -14.38 -13.84
C TYR A 14 -17.64 -14.26 -13.97
N GLY A 15 -18.13 -13.27 -14.73
CA GLY A 15 -19.56 -13.00 -14.87
C GLY A 15 -20.20 -12.50 -13.57
N ASN A 16 -21.51 -12.66 -13.48
CA ASN A 16 -22.26 -12.31 -12.29
C ASN A 16 -22.14 -13.40 -11.22
N VAL A 17 -21.64 -13.04 -10.06
CA VAL A 17 -21.54 -13.93 -8.90
C VAL A 17 -22.53 -13.48 -7.85
N THR A 18 -23.41 -14.38 -7.42
CA THR A 18 -24.42 -14.07 -6.38
C THR A 18 -23.74 -13.63 -5.10
N GLY A 19 -24.15 -12.48 -4.58
CA GLY A 19 -23.58 -11.89 -3.35
C GLY A 19 -22.30 -11.10 -3.54
N ALA A 20 -21.80 -10.95 -4.78
CA ALA A 20 -20.66 -10.13 -5.12
C ALA A 20 -21.03 -9.00 -6.08
N SER A 21 -20.34 -7.88 -5.98
CA SER A 21 -20.47 -6.71 -6.87
C SER A 21 -19.20 -6.59 -7.73
N LEU A 22 -18.98 -7.57 -8.61
CA LEU A 22 -17.84 -7.55 -9.51
C LEU A 22 -18.01 -6.47 -10.57
N LEU A 23 -16.95 -5.70 -10.79
CA LEU A 23 -16.88 -4.70 -11.85
C LEU A 23 -15.51 -4.80 -12.53
N ASP A 24 -15.48 -4.48 -13.80
CA ASP A 24 -14.22 -4.25 -14.51
C ASP A 24 -13.68 -2.87 -14.14
N TRP A 25 -12.36 -2.77 -13.99
CA TRP A 25 -11.72 -1.48 -13.81
C TRP A 25 -11.82 -0.66 -15.11
N PRO A 26 -11.95 0.67 -15.03
CA PRO A 26 -12.02 1.54 -16.20
C PRO A 26 -10.66 1.70 -16.93
N ILE A 27 -9.64 1.06 -16.44
CA ILE A 27 -8.26 1.00 -16.97
C ILE A 27 -7.81 -0.46 -17.08
N ASP A 28 -6.80 -0.72 -17.88
CA ASP A 28 -6.24 -2.05 -18.11
C ASP A 28 -4.80 -2.19 -17.63
N ALA A 29 -4.28 -3.41 -17.66
CA ALA A 29 -2.92 -3.72 -17.27
C ALA A 29 -1.88 -2.96 -18.10
N LYS A 30 -2.13 -2.81 -19.41
CA LYS A 30 -1.21 -2.10 -20.32
C LYS A 30 -1.07 -0.61 -19.96
N THR A 31 -2.18 0.03 -19.64
CA THR A 31 -2.21 1.42 -19.17
C THR A 31 -1.45 1.59 -17.85
N MET A 32 -1.55 0.60 -16.95
CA MET A 32 -0.90 0.65 -15.64
C MET A 32 0.58 0.23 -15.64
N ASP A 33 1.04 -0.51 -16.63
CA ASP A 33 2.39 -1.07 -16.66
C ASP A 33 3.52 -0.05 -16.46
N PRO A 34 3.54 1.13 -17.12
CA PRO A 34 4.58 2.13 -16.90
C PRO A 34 4.57 2.70 -15.47
N TYR A 35 3.41 2.80 -14.83
CA TYR A 35 3.29 3.27 -13.45
C TYR A 35 3.79 2.22 -12.46
N TYR A 36 3.49 0.95 -12.69
CA TYR A 36 4.09 -0.14 -11.92
C TYR A 36 5.61 -0.15 -12.03
N THR A 37 6.14 0.01 -13.24
CA THR A 37 7.58 0.06 -13.48
C THR A 37 8.21 1.22 -12.70
N LYS A 38 7.63 2.43 -12.79
CA LYS A 38 8.08 3.59 -12.03
C LYS A 38 8.05 3.35 -10.52
N ALA A 39 6.98 2.73 -10.00
CA ALA A 39 6.87 2.40 -8.58
C ALA A 39 7.92 1.35 -8.16
N GLU A 40 8.11 0.29 -8.95
CA GLU A 40 9.10 -0.76 -8.67
C GLU A 40 10.53 -0.22 -8.69
N GLU A 41 10.84 0.72 -9.57
CA GLU A 41 12.14 1.42 -9.60
C GLU A 41 12.33 2.28 -8.36
N LYS A 42 11.33 3.10 -8.03
CA LYS A 42 11.36 3.96 -6.84
C LYS A 42 11.51 3.16 -5.54
N LEU A 43 10.80 2.06 -5.43
CA LEU A 43 10.83 1.16 -4.27
C LEU A 43 12.01 0.17 -4.30
N ARG A 44 12.84 0.19 -5.35
CA ARG A 44 13.97 -0.73 -5.54
C ARG A 44 13.55 -2.20 -5.43
N VAL A 45 12.41 -2.53 -6.01
CA VAL A 45 11.84 -3.88 -5.93
C VAL A 45 12.80 -4.90 -6.56
N THR A 46 13.10 -5.97 -5.84
CA THR A 46 13.93 -7.07 -6.32
C THR A 46 13.30 -7.79 -7.51
N ARG A 47 14.13 -8.38 -8.38
CA ARG A 47 13.72 -9.07 -9.62
C ARG A 47 12.97 -8.17 -10.62
N THR A 48 13.22 -6.87 -10.55
CA THR A 48 12.75 -5.88 -11.52
C THR A 48 13.90 -4.94 -11.90
N GLY A 49 13.90 -4.37 -13.07
CA GLY A 49 14.92 -3.43 -13.51
C GLY A 49 16.35 -3.95 -13.35
N GLY A 50 16.60 -5.23 -13.62
CA GLY A 50 17.91 -5.87 -13.48
C GLY A 50 18.34 -6.15 -12.03
N ARG A 51 17.53 -5.86 -11.03
CA ARG A 51 17.85 -6.12 -9.62
C ARG A 51 17.73 -7.60 -9.30
N LYS A 52 18.74 -8.15 -8.63
CA LYS A 52 18.74 -9.56 -8.19
C LYS A 52 17.68 -9.79 -7.12
N GLY A 53 17.18 -11.04 -7.01
CA GLY A 53 16.36 -11.49 -5.89
C GLY A 53 17.18 -11.56 -4.60
N LEU A 54 16.50 -11.57 -3.46
CA LEU A 54 17.13 -11.91 -2.19
C LEU A 54 17.42 -13.41 -2.13
N PRO A 55 18.49 -13.84 -1.44
CA PRO A 55 18.73 -15.25 -1.20
C PRO A 55 17.60 -15.85 -0.34
N GLY A 56 17.24 -17.10 -0.62
CA GLY A 56 16.24 -17.83 0.15
C GLY A 56 16.79 -18.29 1.51
N ASN A 57 15.95 -18.21 2.55
CA ASN A 57 16.22 -18.82 3.84
C ASN A 57 16.04 -20.36 3.79
N ASN A 58 16.25 -21.05 4.90
CA ASN A 58 16.15 -22.50 4.93
C ASN A 58 14.74 -23.03 4.59
N ASN A 59 13.69 -22.37 5.06
CA ASN A 59 12.31 -22.72 4.69
C ASN A 59 12.09 -22.64 3.19
N TYR A 60 12.60 -21.58 2.55
CA TYR A 60 12.53 -21.44 1.11
C TYR A 60 13.30 -22.57 0.40
N LYS A 61 14.49 -22.94 0.88
CA LYS A 61 15.30 -24.02 0.26
C LYS A 61 14.58 -25.37 0.31
N VAL A 62 13.92 -25.68 1.40
CA VAL A 62 13.10 -26.90 1.52
C VAL A 62 11.92 -26.84 0.57
N PHE A 63 11.20 -25.73 0.54
CA PHE A 63 10.10 -25.52 -0.41
C PHE A 63 10.57 -25.64 -1.87
N GLU A 64 11.68 -25.00 -2.22
CA GLU A 64 12.27 -25.06 -3.55
C GLU A 64 12.61 -26.49 -3.98
N ALA A 65 13.24 -27.26 -3.07
CA ALA A 65 13.55 -28.66 -3.32
C ALA A 65 12.30 -29.51 -3.59
N GLY A 66 11.26 -29.33 -2.77
CA GLY A 66 9.98 -29.99 -2.96
C GLY A 66 9.28 -29.60 -4.26
N ALA A 67 9.23 -28.32 -4.57
CA ALA A 67 8.62 -27.82 -5.81
C ALA A 67 9.35 -28.33 -7.05
N LYS A 68 10.68 -28.34 -7.06
CA LYS A 68 11.47 -28.90 -8.16
C LYS A 68 11.22 -30.40 -8.33
N LYS A 69 11.09 -31.15 -7.22
CA LYS A 69 10.77 -32.58 -7.26
C LYS A 69 9.39 -32.84 -7.88
N LEU A 70 8.44 -31.91 -7.73
CA LEU A 70 7.12 -31.96 -8.35
C LEU A 70 7.12 -31.43 -9.80
N GLY A 71 8.27 -31.06 -10.36
CA GLY A 71 8.41 -30.63 -11.75
C GLY A 71 8.21 -29.14 -12.01
N TYR A 72 8.08 -28.31 -10.96
CA TYR A 72 8.04 -26.85 -11.14
C TYR A 72 9.43 -26.36 -11.58
N LYS A 73 9.45 -25.66 -12.73
CA LYS A 73 10.72 -25.20 -13.35
C LYS A 73 11.13 -23.80 -12.88
N ASP A 74 10.16 -22.93 -12.59
CA ASP A 74 10.41 -21.55 -12.19
C ASP A 74 10.05 -21.36 -10.71
N VAL A 75 11.03 -21.64 -9.85
CA VAL A 75 10.91 -21.49 -8.40
C VAL A 75 11.94 -20.46 -7.94
N HIS A 76 11.48 -19.40 -7.32
CA HIS A 76 12.35 -18.29 -6.88
C HIS A 76 11.76 -17.53 -5.70
N THR A 77 12.60 -16.78 -4.98
CA THR A 77 12.16 -15.86 -3.95
C THR A 77 11.28 -14.75 -4.55
N GLY A 78 10.27 -14.31 -3.82
CA GLY A 78 9.33 -13.29 -4.26
C GLY A 78 9.98 -11.92 -4.54
N ARG A 79 9.26 -11.08 -5.25
CA ARG A 79 9.60 -9.66 -5.42
C ARG A 79 9.34 -8.92 -4.12
N MET A 80 10.30 -8.13 -3.66
CA MET A 80 10.22 -7.38 -2.41
C MET A 80 10.86 -6.02 -2.57
N ALA A 81 10.30 -5.01 -1.91
CA ALA A 81 10.89 -3.68 -1.77
C ALA A 81 11.97 -3.71 -0.67
N ILE A 82 13.00 -4.51 -0.89
CA ILE A 82 14.14 -4.71 0.03
C ILE A 82 15.42 -4.70 -0.80
N ASN A 83 16.43 -3.93 -0.41
CA ASN A 83 17.69 -3.81 -1.13
C ASN A 83 18.42 -5.15 -1.21
N SER A 84 18.68 -5.63 -2.42
CA SER A 84 19.50 -6.83 -2.65
C SER A 84 21.00 -6.53 -2.83
N LYS A 85 21.36 -5.27 -2.90
CA LYS A 85 22.74 -4.72 -2.86
C LYS A 85 22.68 -3.34 -2.20
N ASP A 86 23.84 -2.76 -1.94
CA ASP A 86 23.92 -1.38 -1.46
C ASP A 86 23.45 -0.39 -2.53
N TYR A 87 22.76 0.66 -2.09
CA TYR A 87 22.25 1.76 -2.91
C TYR A 87 22.45 3.07 -2.16
N ASP A 88 23.28 3.96 -2.67
CA ASP A 88 23.60 5.23 -2.02
C ASP A 88 23.92 5.02 -0.53
N ASP A 89 23.16 5.63 0.38
CA ASP A 89 23.31 5.51 1.82
C ASP A 89 22.61 4.28 2.43
N PHE A 90 22.00 3.43 1.61
CA PHE A 90 21.22 2.27 2.07
C PHE A 90 21.95 0.96 1.81
N VAL A 91 22.14 0.18 2.86
CA VAL A 91 22.82 -1.11 2.76
C VAL A 91 21.91 -2.22 2.23
N ALA A 92 22.52 -3.29 1.72
CA ALA A 92 21.82 -4.51 1.36
C ALA A 92 21.17 -5.19 2.58
N CYS A 93 20.17 -6.02 2.33
CA CYS A 93 19.54 -6.84 3.35
C CYS A 93 20.53 -7.79 4.02
N GLN A 94 20.69 -7.68 5.33
CA GLN A 94 21.57 -8.52 6.14
C GLN A 94 20.86 -9.80 6.65
N GLN A 95 19.63 -10.06 6.22
CA GLN A 95 18.81 -11.25 6.57
C GLN A 95 18.65 -11.51 8.08
N THR A 96 18.54 -10.46 8.86
CA THR A 96 18.39 -10.56 10.32
C THR A 96 17.00 -11.01 10.78
N GLY A 97 16.01 -11.10 9.89
CA GLY A 97 14.68 -11.64 10.16
C GLY A 97 13.69 -10.70 10.85
N PHE A 98 14.05 -9.45 11.13
CA PHE A 98 13.22 -8.48 11.89
C PHE A 98 12.46 -7.49 11.01
N CYS A 99 12.02 -7.88 9.81
CA CYS A 99 11.36 -6.97 8.87
C CYS A 99 10.05 -6.36 9.41
N PHE A 100 9.33 -7.06 10.29
CA PHE A 100 8.08 -6.58 10.88
C PHE A 100 8.29 -5.69 12.10
N GLN A 101 9.36 -5.90 12.84
CA GLN A 101 9.70 -5.12 14.04
C GLN A 101 10.52 -3.86 13.73
N GLY A 102 10.83 -3.63 12.48
CA GLY A 102 11.69 -2.55 12.01
C GLY A 102 12.99 -3.07 11.39
N CYS A 103 13.41 -2.46 10.32
CA CYS A 103 14.64 -2.83 9.64
C CYS A 103 15.80 -1.99 10.16
N LYS A 104 16.61 -2.53 11.09
CA LYS A 104 17.79 -1.83 11.64
C LYS A 104 18.72 -1.26 10.56
N TRP A 105 18.81 -1.95 9.44
CA TRP A 105 19.73 -1.62 8.35
C TRP A 105 19.14 -0.64 7.31
N GLY A 106 17.86 -0.28 7.41
CA GLY A 106 17.19 0.53 6.39
C GLY A 106 17.08 -0.14 5.01
N ALA A 107 17.45 -1.44 4.89
CA ALA A 107 17.40 -2.17 3.62
C ALA A 107 15.99 -2.40 3.09
N LYS A 108 14.99 -2.54 4.00
CA LYS A 108 13.57 -2.60 3.65
C LYS A 108 13.09 -1.19 3.37
N TRP A 109 12.49 -0.98 2.20
CA TRP A 109 11.88 0.30 1.88
C TRP A 109 10.77 0.66 2.88
N SER A 110 10.78 1.89 3.31
CA SER A 110 9.76 2.48 4.17
C SER A 110 9.78 3.99 3.95
N ALA A 111 8.61 4.62 3.96
CA ALA A 111 8.51 6.08 3.86
C ALA A 111 9.35 6.79 4.92
N GLY A 112 9.42 6.23 6.15
CA GLY A 112 10.22 6.77 7.25
C GLY A 112 11.73 6.78 7.01
N TYR A 113 12.24 5.89 6.17
CA TYR A 113 13.68 5.84 5.84
C TYR A 113 14.02 6.54 4.52
N ASN A 114 13.07 6.60 3.58
CA ASN A 114 13.33 7.05 2.22
C ASN A 114 12.70 8.40 1.92
N GLU A 115 11.36 8.49 1.93
CA GLU A 115 10.66 9.64 1.38
C GLU A 115 10.58 10.83 2.36
N ILE A 116 10.31 10.53 3.64
CA ILE A 116 10.12 11.58 4.65
C ILE A 116 11.41 12.37 4.88
N PRO A 117 12.58 11.75 5.16
CA PRO A 117 13.81 12.51 5.34
C PRO A 117 14.20 13.36 4.12
N VAL A 118 14.01 12.83 2.92
CA VAL A 118 14.26 13.57 1.67
C VAL A 118 13.30 14.76 1.53
N GLY A 119 12.02 14.54 1.85
CA GLY A 119 11.01 15.60 1.80
C GLY A 119 11.30 16.72 2.82
N GLU A 120 11.62 16.37 4.05
CA GLU A 120 11.98 17.33 5.12
C GLU A 120 13.23 18.13 4.75
N ALA A 121 14.25 17.50 4.17
CA ALA A 121 15.47 18.15 3.71
C ALA A 121 15.23 19.25 2.65
N THR A 122 14.11 19.19 1.93
CA THR A 122 13.71 20.25 0.98
C THR A 122 13.19 21.52 1.68
N GLY A 123 12.83 21.45 2.95
CA GLY A 123 12.14 22.51 3.67
C GLY A 123 10.66 22.68 3.30
N ASN A 124 10.11 21.82 2.42
CA ASN A 124 8.72 21.89 1.93
C ASN A 124 7.80 20.81 2.53
N LEU A 125 8.31 19.96 3.41
CA LEU A 125 7.55 18.94 4.12
C LEU A 125 7.61 19.18 5.62
N GLU A 126 6.43 19.21 6.25
CA GLU A 126 6.26 19.16 7.70
C GLU A 126 5.52 17.87 8.08
N VAL A 127 6.09 17.08 8.97
CA VAL A 127 5.45 15.89 9.52
C VAL A 127 4.94 16.20 10.92
N ARG A 128 3.61 16.17 11.11
CA ARG A 128 2.98 16.34 12.44
C ARG A 128 2.64 14.98 13.01
N ILE A 129 3.47 14.54 13.94
CA ILE A 129 3.21 13.34 14.74
C ILE A 129 2.15 13.61 15.81
N ASN A 130 1.57 12.54 16.38
CA ASN A 130 0.52 12.63 17.41
C ASN A 130 -0.65 13.54 17.01
N SER A 131 -0.98 13.53 15.71
CA SER A 131 -2.03 14.36 15.12
C SER A 131 -3.02 13.49 14.40
N GLN A 132 -4.23 13.37 14.96
CA GLN A 132 -5.29 12.53 14.38
C GLN A 132 -6.24 13.37 13.54
N ALA A 133 -6.35 13.10 12.25
CA ALA A 133 -7.35 13.71 11.39
C ALA A 133 -8.77 13.26 11.82
N LEU A 134 -9.65 14.23 12.08
CA LEU A 134 -11.00 13.99 12.57
C LEU A 134 -12.04 14.23 11.48
N LYS A 135 -11.86 15.29 10.68
CA LYS A 135 -12.85 15.74 9.69
C LYS A 135 -12.18 16.53 8.57
N ILE A 136 -12.63 16.34 7.35
CA ILE A 136 -12.30 17.19 6.21
C ILE A 136 -13.34 18.30 6.12
N GLU A 137 -12.91 19.55 6.00
CA GLU A 137 -13.77 20.71 5.87
C GLU A 137 -13.95 21.12 4.42
N HIS A 138 -15.11 21.69 4.12
CA HIS A 138 -15.45 22.28 2.84
C HIS A 138 -16.18 23.60 3.03
N ASP A 139 -16.20 24.45 2.02
CA ASP A 139 -16.97 25.68 1.97
C ASP A 139 -18.43 25.44 1.51
N ALA A 140 -19.18 26.50 1.39
CA ALA A 140 -20.58 26.48 0.93
C ALA A 140 -20.75 26.02 -0.53
N SER A 141 -19.68 25.99 -1.32
CA SER A 141 -19.69 25.42 -2.69
C SER A 141 -19.34 23.93 -2.73
N GLY A 142 -18.99 23.33 -1.59
CA GLY A 142 -18.54 21.94 -1.49
C GLY A 142 -17.04 21.76 -1.77
N LYS A 143 -16.29 22.85 -1.97
CA LYS A 143 -14.85 22.78 -2.18
C LYS A 143 -14.12 22.55 -0.85
N VAL A 144 -13.24 21.55 -0.80
CA VAL A 144 -12.42 21.26 0.37
C VAL A 144 -11.53 22.47 0.72
N THR A 145 -11.49 22.81 2.01
CA THR A 145 -10.76 23.97 2.54
C THR A 145 -9.68 23.59 3.55
N GLY A 146 -9.73 22.40 4.14
CA GLY A 146 -8.77 21.96 5.14
C GLY A 146 -9.17 20.68 5.85
N VAL A 147 -8.46 20.44 6.95
CA VAL A 147 -8.67 19.28 7.83
C VAL A 147 -8.70 19.73 9.27
N ILE A 148 -9.70 19.25 10.04
CA ILE A 148 -9.70 19.32 11.49
C ILE A 148 -8.91 18.11 12.01
N TYR A 149 -7.96 18.35 12.89
CA TYR A 149 -7.20 17.29 13.56
C TYR A 149 -7.11 17.56 15.07
N ALA A 150 -6.94 16.50 15.85
CA ALA A 150 -6.63 16.60 17.28
C ALA A 150 -5.14 16.35 17.50
N ASP A 151 -4.53 17.12 18.40
CA ASP A 151 -3.17 16.88 18.91
C ASP A 151 -3.15 15.81 20.02
N ALA A 152 -1.98 15.60 20.63
CA ALA A 152 -1.78 14.61 21.69
C ALA A 152 -2.65 14.85 22.94
N ASP A 153 -3.03 16.10 23.20
CA ASP A 153 -3.87 16.49 24.32
C ASP A 153 -5.37 16.45 23.99
N GLY A 154 -5.72 16.05 22.77
CA GLY A 154 -7.09 16.02 22.26
C GLY A 154 -7.64 17.38 21.83
N LYS A 155 -6.82 18.43 21.84
CA LYS A 155 -7.21 19.74 21.39
C LYS A 155 -7.34 19.78 19.88
N GLN A 156 -8.43 20.35 19.38
CA GLN A 156 -8.70 20.44 17.96
C GLN A 156 -8.06 21.66 17.33
N HIS A 157 -7.54 21.44 16.12
CA HIS A 157 -6.90 22.45 15.29
C HIS A 157 -7.43 22.32 13.85
N VAL A 158 -7.30 23.39 13.09
CA VAL A 158 -7.64 23.40 11.65
C VAL A 158 -6.37 23.63 10.84
N GLN A 159 -6.06 22.69 9.95
CA GLN A 159 -5.05 22.89 8.91
C GLN A 159 -5.74 23.24 7.60
N LYS A 160 -5.60 24.49 7.16
CA LYS A 160 -6.07 24.92 5.84
C LYS A 160 -5.21 24.33 4.74
N ALA A 161 -5.86 23.88 3.65
CA ALA A 161 -5.17 23.31 2.50
C ALA A 161 -5.98 23.57 1.21
N ARG A 162 -5.28 23.74 0.09
CA ARG A 162 -5.90 23.80 -1.24
C ARG A 162 -6.26 22.41 -1.77
N ILE A 163 -5.53 21.40 -1.34
CA ILE A 163 -5.71 19.98 -1.70
C ILE A 163 -5.53 19.16 -0.44
N VAL A 164 -6.40 18.19 -0.21
CA VAL A 164 -6.29 17.20 0.86
C VAL A 164 -6.18 15.81 0.22
N CYS A 165 -5.07 15.12 0.48
CA CYS A 165 -4.86 13.75 0.06
C CYS A 165 -5.22 12.80 1.21
N VAL A 166 -6.26 11.98 1.03
CA VAL A 166 -6.70 10.99 2.03
C VAL A 166 -5.98 9.67 1.76
N ALA A 167 -4.97 9.37 2.57
CA ALA A 167 -4.09 8.21 2.41
C ALA A 167 -3.96 7.39 3.72
N GLY A 168 -5.04 7.29 4.50
CA GLY A 168 -5.08 6.63 5.80
C GLY A 168 -5.36 5.11 5.74
N ASN A 169 -5.09 4.45 4.62
CA ASN A 169 -5.39 3.05 4.32
C ASN A 169 -6.89 2.75 4.03
N SER A 170 -7.19 1.48 3.76
CA SER A 170 -8.54 1.02 3.37
C SER A 170 -9.59 1.02 4.50
N ILE A 171 -9.20 1.26 5.75
CA ILE A 171 -10.10 1.39 6.90
C ILE A 171 -10.22 2.85 7.31
N GLU A 172 -9.12 3.53 7.55
CA GLU A 172 -9.13 4.89 8.08
C GLU A 172 -9.52 5.95 7.05
N SER A 173 -9.20 5.75 5.75
CA SER A 173 -9.65 6.67 4.71
C SER A 173 -11.17 6.75 4.60
N PRO A 174 -11.91 5.63 4.44
CA PRO A 174 -13.38 5.69 4.43
C PRO A 174 -13.95 6.16 5.77
N ARG A 175 -13.35 5.81 6.91
CA ARG A 175 -13.80 6.33 8.21
C ARG A 175 -13.74 7.86 8.26
N LEU A 176 -12.63 8.45 7.82
CA LEU A 176 -12.47 9.91 7.77
C LEU A 176 -13.49 10.56 6.81
N LEU A 177 -13.72 9.97 5.64
CA LEU A 177 -14.71 10.47 4.68
C LEU A 177 -16.14 10.43 5.26
N LEU A 178 -16.53 9.33 5.92
CA LEU A 178 -17.84 9.19 6.57
C LEU A 178 -17.99 10.16 7.75
N ASN A 179 -16.96 10.32 8.58
CA ASN A 179 -16.95 11.27 9.69
C ASN A 179 -16.97 12.75 9.23
N SER A 180 -16.70 12.99 7.96
CA SER A 180 -16.75 14.32 7.36
C SER A 180 -18.14 14.72 6.86
N ALA A 181 -19.18 14.04 7.33
CA ALA A 181 -20.56 14.37 7.01
C ALA A 181 -20.93 15.82 7.38
N SER A 182 -21.81 16.42 6.59
CA SER A 182 -22.33 17.79 6.76
C SER A 182 -23.76 17.88 6.22
N SER A 183 -24.41 19.04 6.37
CA SER A 183 -25.73 19.27 5.77
C SER A 183 -25.69 19.13 4.23
N MET A 184 -24.58 19.46 3.58
CA MET A 184 -24.41 19.30 2.13
C MET A 184 -24.08 17.86 1.73
N PHE A 185 -23.38 17.11 2.58
CA PHE A 185 -22.96 15.73 2.36
C PHE A 185 -23.38 14.85 3.55
N PRO A 186 -24.69 14.57 3.70
CA PRO A 186 -25.19 13.89 4.90
C PRO A 186 -24.64 12.48 5.10
N ASP A 187 -24.27 11.79 4.01
CA ASP A 187 -23.73 10.44 4.03
C ASP A 187 -22.19 10.39 4.01
N GLY A 188 -21.52 11.53 4.29
CA GLY A 188 -20.09 11.68 4.23
C GLY A 188 -19.56 12.19 2.90
N LEU A 189 -18.28 12.59 2.87
CA LEU A 189 -17.64 13.09 1.66
C LEU A 189 -17.36 11.96 0.66
N ALA A 190 -17.42 12.31 -0.65
CA ALA A 190 -17.19 11.39 -1.77
C ALA A 190 -18.10 10.15 -1.78
N ASN A 191 -19.25 10.19 -1.10
CA ASN A 191 -20.13 9.04 -0.91
C ASN A 191 -21.48 9.14 -1.65
N SER A 192 -21.56 9.87 -2.73
CA SER A 192 -22.78 9.97 -3.56
C SER A 192 -23.25 8.61 -4.13
N SER A 193 -22.33 7.65 -4.27
CA SER A 193 -22.64 6.29 -4.71
C SER A 193 -23.01 5.35 -3.55
N GLY A 194 -22.86 5.76 -2.29
CA GLY A 194 -23.04 4.91 -1.12
C GLY A 194 -22.00 3.80 -0.95
N GLN A 195 -20.86 3.89 -1.66
CA GLN A 195 -19.84 2.83 -1.67
C GLN A 195 -18.70 3.05 -0.69
N VAL A 196 -18.57 4.23 -0.09
CA VAL A 196 -17.51 4.52 0.88
C VAL A 196 -17.63 3.59 2.08
N GLY A 197 -16.56 2.86 2.39
CA GLY A 197 -16.50 1.89 3.50
C GLY A 197 -17.14 0.53 3.20
N ARG A 198 -17.60 0.29 1.99
CA ARG A 198 -18.17 -1.00 1.57
C ARG A 198 -17.15 -1.84 0.81
N ASN A 199 -17.45 -3.13 0.70
CA ASN A 199 -16.66 -4.10 -0.09
C ASN A 199 -15.19 -4.23 0.35
N TYR A 200 -14.90 -4.03 1.65
CA TYR A 200 -13.56 -4.29 2.18
C TYR A 200 -13.25 -5.77 2.10
N MET A 201 -12.14 -6.10 1.44
CA MET A 201 -11.65 -7.48 1.31
C MET A 201 -10.16 -7.53 1.66
N ARG A 202 -9.79 -8.44 2.57
CA ARG A 202 -8.39 -8.78 2.81
C ARG A 202 -7.94 -9.86 1.82
N HIS A 203 -6.62 -9.95 1.65
CA HIS A 203 -6.02 -11.07 0.94
C HIS A 203 -6.39 -12.39 1.62
N MET A 204 -6.85 -13.33 0.84
CA MET A 204 -6.96 -14.73 1.27
C MET A 204 -5.63 -15.42 1.02
N THR A 205 -5.02 -15.95 2.06
CA THR A 205 -3.78 -16.73 1.99
C THR A 205 -4.03 -18.11 2.54
N GLY A 206 -3.80 -19.14 1.72
CA GLY A 206 -3.65 -20.52 2.21
C GLY A 206 -2.28 -20.67 2.85
N SER A 207 -2.24 -21.24 4.05
CA SER A 207 -0.98 -21.57 4.72
C SER A 207 -0.90 -23.06 4.96
N VAL A 208 0.24 -23.64 4.64
CA VAL A 208 0.55 -25.04 4.91
C VAL A 208 1.78 -25.09 5.81
N TYR A 209 1.65 -25.82 6.93
CA TYR A 209 2.72 -26.01 7.88
C TYR A 209 3.11 -27.48 7.88
N ALA A 210 4.39 -27.76 7.86
CA ALA A 210 4.94 -29.10 7.93
C ALA A 210 6.19 -29.10 8.83
N THR A 211 6.37 -30.17 9.57
CA THR A 211 7.60 -30.46 10.32
C THR A 211 8.40 -31.49 9.55
N PHE A 212 9.69 -31.30 9.47
CA PHE A 212 10.63 -32.21 8.83
C PHE A 212 11.62 -32.69 9.89
N ASP A 213 11.93 -33.99 9.85
CA ASP A 213 12.94 -34.61 10.70
C ASP A 213 14.36 -34.27 10.21
#